data_2c2c2ee8ff0bc51420e94c0fe3027939
#
_entry.id   2c2c2ee8ff0bc51420e94c0fe3027939
#
_cell.length_a   1.000
_cell.length_b   1.000
_cell.length_c   1.000
_cell.angle_alpha   90.00
_cell.angle_beta   90.00
_cell.angle_gamma   90.00
#
_symmetry.space_group_name_H-M   'P 1'
#
loop_
_entity.id
_entity.type
_entity.pdbx_description
1 polymer ?
#
loop_
_entity_poly.entity_id
_entity_poly.type
_entity_poly.pdbx_seq_one_letter_code
_entity_poly.pdbx_strand_id
1 'polypeptide(L)'
;MRSAPGIRSGMATGLLIAFLLAVTGVAPARAQTVLPDSTVVLRTPTKKPKGALWRSAAVPGWGQIYNKQYIKLPFVYGALGFLTYQAVASHDEYILYRQAFQYKAWQELVDSGSAEVNPKAYFKASYDRIAAQFGTVSSRPLSSQRNIFRRSRDLSLVGVGLVYGLAMLDAFVSAHLLDFDVGEDLSVRASPAADGIRLSVRFRLGASE
;
A
#
# COMPACT_ATOMS: atom_id res chain seq x y z
N MET A 1 20.39 21.35 -29.67
CA MET A 1 20.14 20.05 -29.05
C MET A 1 20.67 20.07 -27.62
N ARG A 2 19.82 20.25 -26.64
CA ARG A 2 20.14 20.05 -25.22
C ARG A 2 19.02 19.19 -24.63
N SER A 3 19.38 17.98 -24.19
CA SER A 3 18.53 17.04 -23.50
C SER A 3 18.12 17.58 -22.14
N ALA A 4 16.84 17.64 -21.87
CA ALA A 4 16.31 17.97 -20.55
C ALA A 4 16.49 16.77 -19.60
N PRO A 5 16.88 16.98 -18.34
CA PRO A 5 17.14 15.91 -17.40
C PRO A 5 15.82 15.31 -16.87
N GLY A 6 15.68 13.99 -17.01
CA GLY A 6 14.62 13.20 -16.42
C GLY A 6 14.76 13.03 -14.91
N ILE A 7 14.53 14.10 -14.13
CA ILE A 7 14.72 14.09 -12.67
C ILE A 7 13.58 13.39 -11.90
N ARG A 8 12.41 13.17 -12.54
CA ARG A 8 11.24 12.63 -11.83
C ARG A 8 11.19 11.10 -11.71
N SER A 9 11.90 10.35 -12.56
CA SER A 9 11.91 8.88 -12.45
C SER A 9 12.85 8.38 -11.34
N GLY A 10 13.90 9.11 -11.00
CA GLY A 10 14.88 8.73 -9.98
C GLY A 10 14.33 8.77 -8.54
N MET A 11 13.42 9.69 -8.24
CA MET A 11 12.86 9.80 -6.87
C MET A 11 11.89 8.67 -6.53
N ALA A 12 11.09 8.21 -7.50
CA ALA A 12 10.17 7.08 -7.29
C ALA A 12 10.94 5.76 -7.09
N THR A 13 12.03 5.56 -7.84
CA THR A 13 12.88 4.37 -7.71
C THR A 13 13.67 4.39 -6.40
N GLY A 14 14.17 5.55 -5.96
CA GLY A 14 14.88 5.72 -4.69
C GLY A 14 14.01 5.43 -3.47
N LEU A 15 12.75 5.87 -3.48
CA LEU A 15 11.77 5.61 -2.41
C LEU A 15 11.39 4.12 -2.31
N LEU A 16 11.27 3.43 -3.45
CA LEU A 16 10.99 1.99 -3.50
C LEU A 16 12.15 1.16 -2.94
N ILE A 17 13.39 1.53 -3.24
CA ILE A 17 14.60 0.86 -2.72
C ILE A 17 14.76 1.14 -1.23
N ALA A 18 14.51 2.35 -0.75
CA ALA A 18 14.53 2.70 0.67
C ALA A 18 13.45 1.94 1.46
N PHE A 19 12.26 1.75 0.86
CA PHE A 19 11.18 0.94 1.45
C PHE A 19 11.57 -0.55 1.53
N LEU A 20 12.22 -1.10 0.50
CA LEU A 20 12.67 -2.49 0.47
C LEU A 20 13.79 -2.75 1.50
N LEU A 21 14.71 -1.80 1.71
CA LEU A 21 15.80 -1.91 2.69
C LEU A 21 15.31 -1.78 4.14
N ALA A 22 14.22 -1.06 4.39
CA ALA A 22 13.60 -0.97 5.72
C ALA A 22 12.93 -2.28 6.16
N VAL A 23 12.55 -3.16 5.23
CA VAL A 23 11.92 -4.46 5.52
C VAL A 23 12.95 -5.53 5.93
N THR A 24 14.23 -5.36 5.57
CA THR A 24 15.30 -6.35 5.87
C THR A 24 16.01 -6.13 7.20
N GLY A 25 15.56 -5.20 8.02
CA GLY A 25 16.07 -4.99 9.38
C GLY A 25 15.71 -6.16 10.30
N VAL A 26 16.40 -7.29 10.17
CA VAL A 26 16.36 -8.38 11.15
C VAL A 26 17.00 -7.87 12.43
N ALA A 27 16.16 -7.45 13.39
CA ALA A 27 16.65 -7.16 14.73
C ALA A 27 17.15 -8.46 15.37
N PRO A 28 18.35 -8.45 15.99
CA PRO A 28 18.84 -9.64 16.68
C PRO A 28 17.89 -9.99 17.82
N ALA A 29 17.36 -11.20 17.80
CA ALA A 29 16.56 -11.74 18.89
C ALA A 29 17.42 -11.77 20.16
N ARG A 30 17.15 -10.84 21.09
CA ARG A 30 17.70 -10.91 22.44
C ARG A 30 17.06 -12.10 23.13
N ALA A 31 17.84 -13.12 23.39
CA ALA A 31 17.45 -14.20 24.29
C ALA A 31 17.14 -13.59 25.67
N GLN A 32 15.88 -13.52 26.03
CA GLN A 32 15.46 -13.16 27.39
C GLN A 32 15.72 -14.37 28.28
N THR A 33 16.62 -14.22 29.23
CA THR A 33 16.75 -15.15 30.35
C THR A 33 15.46 -15.13 31.17
N VAL A 34 14.66 -16.17 31.01
CA VAL A 34 13.43 -16.36 31.76
C VAL A 34 13.81 -16.70 33.22
N LEU A 35 13.55 -15.78 34.13
CA LEU A 35 13.56 -16.05 35.58
C LEU A 35 12.44 -17.02 35.92
N PRO A 36 12.67 -18.01 36.81
CA PRO A 36 11.73 -19.09 37.08
C PRO A 36 10.74 -18.69 38.18
N ASP A 37 9.88 -17.74 37.91
CA ASP A 37 8.65 -17.58 38.70
C ASP A 37 7.65 -16.67 37.99
N SER A 38 7.20 -17.10 36.81
CA SER A 38 6.09 -16.45 36.13
C SER A 38 4.92 -17.42 36.16
N THR A 39 4.02 -17.22 37.10
CA THR A 39 2.65 -17.70 36.97
C THR A 39 2.11 -17.12 35.67
N VAL A 40 2.11 -17.91 34.60
CA VAL A 40 1.47 -17.56 33.34
C VAL A 40 -0.02 -17.47 33.60
N VAL A 41 -0.48 -16.25 33.87
CA VAL A 41 -1.92 -15.97 33.91
C VAL A 41 -2.41 -16.09 32.47
N LEU A 42 -3.01 -17.22 32.16
CA LEU A 42 -3.69 -17.48 30.90
C LEU A 42 -4.81 -16.45 30.72
N ARG A 43 -4.52 -15.37 30.01
CA ARG A 43 -5.55 -14.45 29.56
C ARG A 43 -6.25 -15.10 28.36
N THR A 44 -7.47 -15.60 28.59
CA THR A 44 -8.35 -15.97 27.50
C THR A 44 -8.47 -14.82 26.50
N PRO A 45 -8.14 -15.03 25.22
CA PRO A 45 -8.23 -13.97 24.22
C PRO A 45 -9.70 -13.65 23.97
N THR A 46 -10.13 -12.48 24.45
CA THR A 46 -11.51 -11.97 24.30
C THR A 46 -11.78 -11.32 22.96
N LYS A 47 -10.87 -11.43 21.99
CA LYS A 47 -10.96 -10.73 20.72
C LYS A 47 -11.57 -11.59 19.63
N LYS A 48 -12.80 -11.25 19.23
CA LYS A 48 -13.50 -11.97 18.15
C LYS A 48 -12.90 -11.60 16.78
N PRO A 49 -12.45 -12.57 15.95
CA PRO A 49 -11.87 -12.31 14.62
C PRO A 49 -12.78 -11.50 13.70
N LYS A 50 -14.09 -11.77 13.71
CA LYS A 50 -15.10 -10.97 12.99
C LYS A 50 -15.08 -9.50 13.40
N GLY A 51 -14.79 -9.20 14.67
CA GLY A 51 -14.68 -7.82 15.16
C GLY A 51 -13.48 -7.07 14.57
N ALA A 52 -12.34 -7.74 14.37
CA ALA A 52 -11.17 -7.16 13.72
C ALA A 52 -11.44 -6.88 12.24
N LEU A 53 -12.09 -7.82 11.53
CA LEU A 53 -12.46 -7.66 10.13
C LEU A 53 -13.37 -6.45 9.91
N TRP A 54 -14.48 -6.36 10.64
CA TRP A 54 -15.45 -5.26 10.49
C TRP A 54 -14.85 -3.88 10.83
N ARG A 55 -13.96 -3.82 11.82
CA ARG A 55 -13.24 -2.58 12.14
C ARG A 55 -12.29 -2.19 11.03
N SER A 56 -11.56 -3.15 10.45
CA SER A 56 -10.68 -2.88 9.30
C SER A 56 -11.46 -2.51 8.05
N ALA A 57 -12.71 -3.00 7.91
CA ALA A 57 -13.60 -2.62 6.82
C ALA A 57 -14.14 -1.19 6.95
N ALA A 58 -14.28 -0.66 8.17
CA ALA A 58 -14.72 0.72 8.39
C ALA A 58 -13.58 1.72 8.19
N VAL A 59 -12.38 1.41 8.74
CA VAL A 59 -11.19 2.26 8.63
C VAL A 59 -9.97 1.35 8.42
N PRO A 60 -9.18 1.57 7.35
CA PRO A 60 -7.99 0.77 7.10
C PRO A 60 -7.02 0.89 8.30
N GLY A 61 -6.55 -0.27 8.80
CA GLY A 61 -5.66 -0.32 9.96
C GLY A 61 -6.36 -0.38 11.33
N TRP A 62 -7.66 -0.14 11.45
CA TRP A 62 -8.36 -0.21 12.74
C TRP A 62 -8.34 -1.62 13.35
N GLY A 63 -8.42 -2.65 12.54
CA GLY A 63 -8.25 -4.04 13.00
C GLY A 63 -6.85 -4.33 13.54
N GLN A 64 -5.82 -3.73 12.97
CA GLN A 64 -4.44 -3.84 13.43
C GLN A 64 -4.25 -3.13 14.78
N ILE A 65 -4.89 -1.97 14.99
CA ILE A 65 -4.94 -1.30 16.30
C ILE A 65 -5.65 -2.20 17.32
N TYR A 66 -6.78 -2.79 16.94
CA TYR A 66 -7.53 -3.71 17.77
C TYR A 66 -6.69 -4.94 18.18
N ASN A 67 -5.86 -5.45 17.27
CA ASN A 67 -4.93 -6.55 17.52
C ASN A 67 -3.63 -6.12 18.20
N LYS A 68 -3.45 -4.82 18.52
CA LYS A 68 -2.23 -4.22 19.11
C LYS A 68 -0.99 -4.35 18.21
N GLN A 69 -1.15 -4.46 16.90
CA GLN A 69 -0.08 -4.59 15.91
C GLN A 69 0.30 -3.22 15.31
N TYR A 70 0.69 -2.27 16.16
CA TYR A 70 0.95 -0.87 15.78
C TYR A 70 2.09 -0.70 14.76
N ILE A 71 3.07 -1.62 14.76
CA ILE A 71 4.24 -1.56 13.84
C ILE A 71 3.81 -1.65 12.37
N LYS A 72 2.69 -2.30 12.05
CA LYS A 72 2.19 -2.44 10.69
C LYS A 72 1.50 -1.18 10.15
N LEU A 73 1.00 -0.31 11.03
CA LEU A 73 0.24 0.89 10.65
C LEU A 73 1.03 1.85 9.74
N PRO A 74 2.29 2.23 10.04
CA PRO A 74 3.05 3.12 9.18
C PRO A 74 3.18 2.60 7.74
N PHE A 75 3.33 1.28 7.56
CA PHE A 75 3.45 0.67 6.25
C PHE A 75 2.14 0.72 5.47
N VAL A 76 1.02 0.41 6.11
CA VAL A 76 -0.31 0.47 5.49
C VAL A 76 -0.66 1.90 5.08
N TYR A 77 -0.50 2.87 6.00
CA TYR A 77 -0.80 4.26 5.70
C TYR A 77 0.19 4.89 4.73
N GLY A 78 1.47 4.51 4.79
CA GLY A 78 2.48 4.93 3.83
C GLY A 78 2.15 4.47 2.41
N ALA A 79 1.77 3.21 2.24
CA ALA A 79 1.36 2.66 0.94
C ALA A 79 0.07 3.30 0.42
N LEU A 80 -0.97 3.43 1.27
CA LEU A 80 -2.22 4.08 0.90
C LEU A 80 -2.01 5.56 0.54
N GLY A 81 -1.23 6.28 1.33
CA GLY A 81 -0.91 7.69 1.08
C GLY A 81 -0.15 7.89 -0.22
N PHE A 82 0.85 7.07 -0.50
CA PHE A 82 1.61 7.12 -1.75
C PHE A 82 0.73 6.83 -2.97
N LEU A 83 -0.07 5.75 -2.93
CA LEU A 83 -0.95 5.38 -4.04
C LEU A 83 -2.06 6.42 -4.27
N THR A 84 -2.62 6.99 -3.20
CA THR A 84 -3.61 8.06 -3.30
C THR A 84 -3.00 9.32 -3.90
N TYR A 85 -1.82 9.73 -3.45
CA TYR A 85 -1.10 10.85 -4.05
C TYR A 85 -0.84 10.63 -5.54
N GLN A 86 -0.37 9.44 -5.92
CA GLN A 86 -0.12 9.08 -7.32
C GLN A 86 -1.40 9.09 -8.16
N ALA A 87 -2.52 8.64 -7.59
CA ALA A 87 -3.83 8.66 -8.27
C ALA A 87 -4.30 10.10 -8.53
N VAL A 88 -4.18 10.99 -7.53
CA VAL A 88 -4.56 12.40 -7.65
C VAL A 88 -3.66 13.12 -8.65
N ALA A 89 -2.34 13.00 -8.53
CA ALA A 89 -1.38 13.62 -9.45
C ALA A 89 -1.60 13.15 -10.90
N SER A 90 -1.83 11.85 -11.10
CA SER A 90 -2.13 11.30 -12.44
C SER A 90 -3.50 11.77 -12.96
N HIS A 91 -4.49 12.02 -12.08
CA HIS A 91 -5.79 12.56 -12.47
C HIS A 91 -5.66 14.00 -13.00
N ASP A 92 -4.92 14.85 -12.33
CA ASP A 92 -4.72 16.25 -12.72
C ASP A 92 -4.04 16.34 -14.10
N GLU A 93 -2.98 15.57 -14.30
CA GLU A 93 -2.30 15.46 -15.59
C GLU A 93 -3.22 14.87 -16.68
N TYR A 94 -4.02 13.86 -16.35
CA TYR A 94 -5.00 13.30 -17.28
C TYR A 94 -6.00 14.35 -17.75
N ILE A 95 -6.53 15.18 -16.85
CA ILE A 95 -7.47 16.25 -17.21
C ILE A 95 -6.79 17.29 -18.09
N LEU A 96 -5.56 17.71 -17.76
CA LEU A 96 -4.79 18.66 -18.54
C LEU A 96 -4.58 18.16 -19.99
N TYR A 97 -4.05 16.96 -20.15
CA TYR A 97 -3.80 16.38 -21.47
C TYR A 97 -5.10 16.03 -22.24
N ARG A 98 -6.19 15.69 -21.54
CA ARG A 98 -7.49 15.49 -22.16
C ARG A 98 -8.03 16.77 -22.77
N GLN A 99 -7.96 17.86 -22.03
CA GLN A 99 -8.43 19.19 -22.49
C GLN A 99 -7.57 19.70 -23.66
N ALA A 100 -6.26 19.61 -23.52
CA ALA A 100 -5.33 20.01 -24.57
C ALA A 100 -5.51 19.20 -25.86
N PHE A 101 -5.71 17.88 -25.74
CA PHE A 101 -6.03 17.01 -26.87
C PHE A 101 -7.34 17.44 -27.57
N GLN A 102 -8.40 17.70 -26.80
CA GLN A 102 -9.68 18.11 -27.36
C GLN A 102 -9.58 19.43 -28.12
N TYR A 103 -8.86 20.41 -27.58
CA TYR A 103 -8.59 21.65 -28.27
C TYR A 103 -7.82 21.43 -29.57
N LYS A 104 -6.67 20.73 -29.49
CA LYS A 104 -5.79 20.58 -30.65
C LYS A 104 -6.38 19.71 -31.75
N ALA A 105 -7.11 18.66 -31.41
CA ALA A 105 -7.78 17.82 -32.41
C ALA A 105 -8.80 18.59 -33.22
N TRP A 106 -9.60 19.45 -32.59
CA TRP A 106 -10.53 20.32 -33.30
C TRP A 106 -9.81 21.44 -34.06
N GLN A 107 -8.74 21.98 -33.54
CA GLN A 107 -7.94 22.99 -34.22
C GLN A 107 -7.33 22.45 -35.52
N GLU A 108 -6.85 21.22 -35.52
CA GLU A 108 -6.34 20.55 -36.71
C GLU A 108 -7.41 20.35 -37.80
N LEU A 109 -8.69 20.13 -37.40
CA LEU A 109 -9.79 20.08 -38.35
C LEU A 109 -10.12 21.46 -38.93
N VAL A 110 -10.03 22.53 -38.14
CA VAL A 110 -10.19 23.91 -38.62
C VAL A 110 -9.05 24.26 -39.58
N ASP A 111 -7.81 23.97 -39.21
CA ASP A 111 -6.61 24.26 -39.98
C ASP A 111 -6.60 23.49 -41.34
N SER A 112 -7.26 22.33 -41.41
CA SER A 112 -7.43 21.53 -42.64
C SER A 112 -8.65 21.93 -43.48
N GLY A 113 -9.44 22.91 -43.04
CA GLY A 113 -10.68 23.33 -43.70
C GLY A 113 -11.86 22.38 -43.55
N SER A 114 -11.73 21.37 -42.69
CA SER A 114 -12.79 20.38 -42.41
C SER A 114 -13.82 20.87 -41.41
N ALA A 115 -13.53 21.96 -40.71
CA ALA A 115 -14.45 22.62 -39.76
C ALA A 115 -14.27 24.16 -39.82
N GLU A 116 -15.30 24.92 -39.62
CA GLU A 116 -15.26 26.41 -39.62
C GLU A 116 -14.74 26.98 -38.30
N VAL A 117 -15.14 26.36 -37.18
CA VAL A 117 -14.90 26.86 -35.82
C VAL A 117 -14.49 25.71 -34.89
N ASN A 118 -13.60 26.01 -33.96
CA ASN A 118 -13.22 25.06 -32.91
C ASN A 118 -14.21 25.13 -31.72
N PRO A 119 -15.11 24.14 -31.53
CA PRO A 119 -16.09 24.16 -30.46
C PRO A 119 -15.44 23.93 -29.08
N LYS A 120 -14.13 23.59 -29.04
CA LYS A 120 -13.34 23.37 -27.81
C LYS A 120 -12.33 24.46 -27.57
N ALA A 121 -12.53 25.64 -28.16
CA ALA A 121 -11.62 26.80 -28.01
C ALA A 121 -11.38 27.21 -26.54
N TYR A 122 -12.35 26.97 -25.66
CA TYR A 122 -12.24 27.24 -24.23
C TYR A 122 -11.18 26.40 -23.51
N PHE A 123 -10.70 25.31 -24.10
CA PHE A 123 -9.58 24.53 -23.59
C PHE A 123 -8.21 24.97 -24.12
N LYS A 124 -8.13 26.09 -24.85
CA LYS A 124 -6.88 26.63 -25.38
C LYS A 124 -5.83 26.82 -24.29
N ALA A 125 -6.20 27.32 -23.13
CA ALA A 125 -5.29 27.54 -22.00
C ALA A 125 -4.58 26.25 -21.54
N SER A 126 -5.26 25.11 -21.57
CA SER A 126 -4.66 23.81 -21.23
C SER A 126 -3.64 23.36 -22.27
N TYR A 127 -3.90 23.64 -23.55
CA TYR A 127 -2.95 23.38 -24.63
C TYR A 127 -1.72 24.31 -24.53
N ASP A 128 -1.95 25.61 -24.32
CA ASP A 128 -0.88 26.63 -24.22
C ASP A 128 0.08 26.30 -23.05
N ARG A 129 -0.45 25.77 -21.95
CA ARG A 129 0.38 25.31 -20.82
C ARG A 129 1.37 24.19 -21.22
N ILE A 130 0.94 23.24 -22.05
CA ILE A 130 1.79 22.17 -22.56
C ILE A 130 2.74 22.73 -23.64
N ALA A 131 2.23 23.56 -24.53
CA ALA A 131 3.01 24.17 -25.61
C ALA A 131 4.14 25.09 -25.07
N ALA A 132 3.92 25.72 -23.92
CA ALA A 132 4.96 26.53 -23.25
C ALA A 132 6.17 25.68 -22.77
N GLN A 133 5.95 24.39 -22.48
CA GLN A 133 7.00 23.48 -22.02
C GLN A 133 7.68 22.71 -23.15
N PHE A 134 6.90 22.27 -24.14
CA PHE A 134 7.32 21.31 -25.17
C PHE A 134 7.29 21.90 -26.59
N GLY A 135 6.86 23.13 -26.76
CA GLY A 135 6.61 23.72 -28.07
C GLY A 135 5.27 23.27 -28.66
N THR A 136 5.07 23.54 -29.95
CA THR A 136 3.85 23.15 -30.66
C THR A 136 3.75 21.64 -30.79
N VAL A 137 2.71 21.04 -30.20
CA VAL A 137 2.48 19.60 -30.18
C VAL A 137 1.21 19.26 -30.96
N SER A 138 1.25 18.21 -31.78
CA SER A 138 0.06 17.70 -32.49
C SER A 138 -0.88 16.92 -31.57
N SER A 139 -2.09 16.63 -32.04
CA SER A 139 -3.11 15.91 -31.26
C SER A 139 -2.70 14.48 -30.86
N ARG A 140 -1.95 13.77 -31.72
CA ARG A 140 -1.58 12.36 -31.50
C ARG A 140 -0.71 12.13 -30.26
N PRO A 141 0.42 12.83 -30.03
CA PRO A 141 1.18 12.73 -28.76
C PRO A 141 0.35 13.10 -27.54
N LEU A 142 -0.53 14.09 -27.63
CA LEU A 142 -1.42 14.49 -26.51
C LEU A 142 -2.37 13.37 -26.11
N SER A 143 -2.94 12.66 -27.10
CA SER A 143 -3.80 11.50 -26.83
C SER A 143 -3.05 10.35 -26.19
N SER A 144 -1.79 10.11 -26.61
CA SER A 144 -0.93 9.08 -26.01
C SER A 144 -0.64 9.38 -24.55
N GLN A 145 -0.20 10.61 -24.24
CA GLN A 145 0.09 11.04 -22.86
C GLN A 145 -1.15 10.98 -21.97
N ARG A 146 -2.31 11.45 -22.47
CA ARG A 146 -3.59 11.31 -21.79
C ARG A 146 -3.86 9.85 -21.38
N ASN A 147 -3.64 8.89 -22.29
CA ASN A 147 -3.89 7.48 -22.04
C ASN A 147 -2.91 6.90 -21.00
N ILE A 148 -1.64 7.35 -20.99
CA ILE A 148 -0.64 6.98 -19.98
C ILE A 148 -1.10 7.44 -18.59
N PHE A 149 -1.49 8.70 -18.44
CA PHE A 149 -1.95 9.23 -17.15
C PHE A 149 -3.27 8.60 -16.69
N ARG A 150 -4.20 8.33 -17.62
CA ARG A 150 -5.42 7.58 -17.32
C ARG A 150 -5.07 6.21 -16.73
N ARG A 151 -4.20 5.45 -17.40
CA ARG A 151 -3.78 4.11 -16.94
C ARG A 151 -3.06 4.19 -15.59
N SER A 152 -2.18 5.16 -15.40
CA SER A 152 -1.47 5.36 -14.13
C SER A 152 -2.45 5.62 -12.97
N ARG A 153 -3.43 6.51 -13.18
CA ARG A 153 -4.49 6.77 -12.20
C ARG A 153 -5.28 5.50 -11.88
N ASP A 154 -5.75 4.80 -12.91
CA ASP A 154 -6.60 3.62 -12.75
C ASP A 154 -5.84 2.49 -12.01
N LEU A 155 -4.55 2.27 -12.34
CA LEU A 155 -3.70 1.32 -11.63
C LEU A 155 -3.44 1.72 -10.17
N SER A 156 -3.26 3.02 -9.89
CA SER A 156 -3.08 3.49 -8.51
C SER A 156 -4.35 3.28 -7.68
N LEU A 157 -5.54 3.49 -8.26
CA LEU A 157 -6.82 3.22 -7.58
C LEU A 157 -7.01 1.73 -7.30
N VAL A 158 -6.67 0.85 -8.26
CA VAL A 158 -6.65 -0.60 -8.03
C VAL A 158 -5.66 -0.96 -6.92
N GLY A 159 -4.47 -0.34 -6.91
CA GLY A 159 -3.48 -0.52 -5.87
C GLY A 159 -3.98 -0.13 -4.48
N VAL A 160 -4.70 0.99 -4.35
CA VAL A 160 -5.37 1.39 -3.08
C VAL A 160 -6.33 0.29 -2.61
N GLY A 161 -7.18 -0.22 -3.52
CA GLY A 161 -8.11 -1.31 -3.19
C GLY A 161 -7.40 -2.59 -2.74
N LEU A 162 -6.30 -2.96 -3.39
CA LEU A 162 -5.50 -4.13 -3.02
C LEU A 162 -4.83 -3.97 -1.64
N VAL A 163 -4.18 -2.83 -1.38
CA VAL A 163 -3.55 -2.57 -0.08
C VAL A 163 -4.60 -2.57 1.04
N TYR A 164 -5.76 -1.97 0.78
CA TYR A 164 -6.87 -1.96 1.72
C TYR A 164 -7.39 -3.39 2.00
N GLY A 165 -7.63 -4.18 0.96
CA GLY A 165 -8.10 -5.58 1.07
C GLY A 165 -7.09 -6.46 1.82
N LEU A 166 -5.80 -6.32 1.51
CA LEU A 166 -4.73 -7.04 2.21
C LEU A 166 -4.64 -6.66 3.68
N ALA A 167 -4.80 -5.37 4.02
CA ALA A 167 -4.82 -4.92 5.42
C ALA A 167 -6.01 -5.50 6.20
N MET A 168 -7.18 -5.64 5.56
CA MET A 168 -8.35 -6.30 6.16
C MET A 168 -8.08 -7.78 6.41
N LEU A 169 -7.54 -8.49 5.41
CA LEU A 169 -7.21 -9.92 5.53
C LEU A 169 -6.15 -10.17 6.59
N ASP A 170 -5.09 -9.34 6.63
CA ASP A 170 -4.04 -9.44 7.66
C ASP A 170 -4.62 -9.26 9.07
N ALA A 171 -5.49 -8.27 9.27
CA ALA A 171 -6.14 -8.05 10.56
C ALA A 171 -7.03 -9.23 10.98
N PHE A 172 -7.75 -9.83 10.03
CA PHE A 172 -8.60 -11.00 10.26
C PHE A 172 -7.77 -12.24 10.60
N VAL A 173 -6.75 -12.55 9.79
CA VAL A 173 -5.87 -13.71 10.03
C VAL A 173 -5.11 -13.55 11.34
N SER A 174 -4.58 -12.36 11.61
CA SER A 174 -3.88 -12.09 12.87
C SER A 174 -4.79 -12.24 14.08
N ALA A 175 -6.07 -11.88 13.99
CA ALA A 175 -7.01 -12.07 15.08
C ALA A 175 -7.33 -13.56 15.29
N HIS A 176 -7.40 -14.36 14.23
CA HIS A 176 -7.56 -15.81 14.32
C HIS A 176 -6.34 -16.48 14.95
N LEU A 177 -5.12 -16.06 14.54
CA LEU A 177 -3.89 -16.62 15.10
C LEU A 177 -3.69 -16.27 16.58
N LEU A 178 -4.22 -15.13 17.05
CA LEU A 178 -4.23 -14.79 18.46
C LEU A 178 -5.18 -15.64 19.30
N ASP A 179 -6.15 -16.30 18.67
CA ASP A 179 -7.10 -17.19 19.31
C ASP A 179 -6.57 -18.64 19.38
N PHE A 180 -5.53 -18.96 18.60
CA PHE A 180 -4.81 -20.23 18.71
C PHE A 180 -3.76 -20.14 19.82
N ASP A 181 -4.18 -20.38 21.04
CA ASP A 181 -3.26 -20.55 22.16
C ASP A 181 -2.67 -21.96 22.12
N VAL A 182 -1.50 -22.10 21.52
CA VAL A 182 -0.69 -23.33 21.58
C VAL A 182 -0.09 -23.58 22.97
N GLY A 183 -0.34 -22.68 23.92
CA GLY A 183 0.25 -22.73 25.26
C GLY A 183 -0.47 -23.69 26.21
N GLU A 184 -1.74 -24.02 26.00
CA GLU A 184 -2.48 -24.89 26.92
C GLU A 184 -2.10 -26.37 26.79
N ASP A 185 -1.71 -26.82 25.59
CA ASP A 185 -1.44 -28.23 25.33
C ASP A 185 0.05 -28.60 25.30
N LEU A 186 0.95 -27.61 25.24
CA LEU A 186 2.38 -27.83 25.16
C LEU A 186 3.17 -27.05 26.22
N SER A 187 3.70 -27.72 27.21
CA SER A 187 4.64 -27.12 28.15
C SER A 187 6.04 -27.71 27.95
N VAL A 188 7.01 -26.82 27.67
CA VAL A 188 8.44 -27.17 27.60
C VAL A 188 9.12 -26.67 28.87
N ARG A 189 9.68 -27.57 29.66
CA ARG A 189 10.42 -27.25 30.86
C ARG A 189 11.89 -27.66 30.69
N ALA A 190 12.79 -26.73 30.85
CA ALA A 190 14.21 -26.98 30.99
C ALA A 190 14.56 -27.02 32.48
N SER A 191 15.18 -28.09 32.92
CA SER A 191 15.68 -28.23 34.31
C SER A 191 17.13 -28.66 34.33
N PRO A 192 17.97 -28.14 35.25
CA PRO A 192 19.33 -28.61 35.40
C PRO A 192 19.32 -30.06 35.86
N ALA A 193 20.16 -30.89 35.26
CA ALA A 193 20.43 -32.26 35.63
C ALA A 193 21.93 -32.43 35.90
N ALA A 194 22.30 -33.46 36.65
CA ALA A 194 23.69 -33.68 36.99
C ALA A 194 24.65 -33.81 35.79
N ASP A 195 24.09 -34.22 34.63
CA ASP A 195 24.82 -34.45 33.38
C ASP A 195 24.49 -33.40 32.30
N GLY A 196 23.89 -32.27 32.64
CA GLY A 196 23.53 -31.23 31.69
C GLY A 196 22.14 -30.64 31.88
N ILE A 197 21.44 -30.29 30.78
CA ILE A 197 20.10 -29.72 30.80
C ILE A 197 19.09 -30.79 30.35
N ARG A 198 18.12 -31.09 31.22
CA ARG A 198 17.00 -31.95 30.88
C ARG A 198 15.86 -31.12 30.30
N LEU A 199 15.48 -31.38 29.04
CA LEU A 199 14.31 -30.83 28.40
C LEU A 199 13.14 -31.81 28.57
N SER A 200 12.06 -31.36 29.20
CA SER A 200 10.81 -32.15 29.29
C SER A 200 9.72 -31.42 28.52
N VAL A 201 9.12 -32.12 27.57
CA VAL A 201 7.97 -31.66 26.79
C VAL A 201 6.75 -32.42 27.30
N ARG A 202 5.75 -31.70 27.78
CA ARG A 202 4.52 -32.28 28.26
C ARG A 202 3.39 -31.85 27.35
N PHE A 203 2.74 -32.83 26.73
CA PHE A 203 1.50 -32.67 25.99
C PHE A 203 0.31 -33.01 26.90
N ARG A 204 -0.67 -32.12 26.99
CA ARG A 204 -1.96 -32.41 27.61
C ARG A 204 -2.92 -32.75 26.48
N LEU A 205 -3.20 -34.05 26.31
CA LEU A 205 -4.28 -34.46 25.42
C LEU A 205 -5.60 -34.19 26.18
N GLY A 206 -6.35 -33.20 25.71
CA GLY A 206 -7.65 -32.85 26.25
C GLY A 206 -8.56 -34.07 26.16
N ALA A 207 -9.07 -34.59 27.29
CA ALA A 207 -10.18 -35.52 27.31
C ALA A 207 -11.41 -34.70 26.91
N SER A 208 -12.04 -35.05 25.79
CA SER A 208 -13.35 -34.57 25.39
C SER A 208 -14.40 -35.19 26.35
N GLU A 209 -15.02 -34.39 27.20
CA GLU A 209 -16.33 -34.63 27.71
C GLU A 209 -17.41 -33.92 26.89
#